data_810ee5de4c899a79b879fda333a28551
#
_entry.id   810ee5de4c899a79b879fda333a28551
#
_cell.length_a   1.000
_cell.length_b   1.000
_cell.length_c   1.000
_cell.angle_alpha   90.00
_cell.angle_beta   90.00
_cell.angle_gamma   90.00
#
_symmetry.space_group_name_H-M   'P 1'
#
loop_
_entity.id
_entity.type
_entity.pdbx_description
1 polymer ?
#
loop_
_entity_poly.entity_id
_entity_poly.type
_entity_poly.pdbx_seq_one_letter_code
_entity_poly.pdbx_strand_id
1 'polypeptide(L)'
;MPKGSRRSRQGKRVVGVGGIFFKATKPKELSAWYGKHLGIKTQENVALFTWQPRKSTKRVGYTVWSIFPHDTSYFRSRKLQFMINDRVKNLEKLLGQLRREGVHVDRKIENLEYGKFGWVTDPEGNRIELWEPPRTYKAPEQEIPSE
;
A
#
# COMPACT_ATOMS: atom_id res chain seq x y z
N MET A 1 -1.96 22.28 31.10
CA MET A 1 -2.24 21.02 30.45
C MET A 1 -2.08 21.13 28.97
N PRO A 2 -1.23 20.34 28.48
CA PRO A 2 -1.00 20.36 27.07
C PRO A 2 -2.26 19.97 26.33
N LYS A 3 -2.47 20.71 25.41
CA LYS A 3 -3.54 20.68 24.47
C LYS A 3 -3.33 19.53 23.49
N GLY A 4 -3.27 18.32 24.01
CA GLY A 4 -3.16 17.09 23.23
C GLY A 4 -4.27 16.93 22.21
N SER A 5 -5.39 17.62 22.45
CA SER A 5 -6.49 17.69 21.50
C SER A 5 -6.16 18.31 20.15
N ARG A 6 -5.11 19.13 20.05
CA ARG A 6 -4.71 19.71 18.76
C ARG A 6 -3.95 18.73 17.86
N ARG A 7 -3.30 17.72 18.45
CA ARG A 7 -2.65 16.65 17.65
C ARG A 7 -3.68 15.76 16.96
N SER A 8 -4.84 15.55 17.57
CA SER A 8 -5.93 14.79 16.96
C SER A 8 -6.54 15.47 15.74
N ARG A 9 -6.37 16.80 15.59
CA ARG A 9 -6.86 17.56 14.44
C ARG A 9 -6.02 17.38 13.17
N GLN A 10 -4.80 16.83 13.27
CA GLN A 10 -4.02 16.50 12.08
C GLN A 10 -4.67 15.38 11.29
N GLY A 11 -5.65 14.68 11.88
CA GLY A 11 -6.34 13.58 11.25
C GLY A 11 -5.43 12.41 10.94
N LYS A 12 -6.02 11.30 10.61
CA LYS A 12 -5.26 10.17 10.11
C LYS A 12 -4.81 10.49 8.69
N ARG A 13 -3.52 10.64 8.50
CA ARG A 13 -2.93 10.79 7.17
C ARG A 13 -2.99 9.46 6.41
N VAL A 14 -2.69 8.37 7.09
CA VAL A 14 -2.83 7.02 6.58
C VAL A 14 -4.15 6.44 7.05
N VAL A 15 -4.97 6.00 6.12
CA VAL A 15 -6.32 5.48 6.41
C VAL A 15 -6.42 3.96 6.32
N GLY A 16 -5.36 3.30 5.91
CA GLY A 16 -5.28 1.85 5.86
C GLY A 16 -4.02 1.38 5.17
N VAL A 17 -3.71 0.10 5.30
CA VAL A 17 -2.61 -0.51 4.58
C VAL A 17 -3.11 -0.90 3.20
N GLY A 18 -2.60 -0.25 2.17
CA GLY A 18 -3.01 -0.48 0.78
C GLY A 18 -2.30 -1.63 0.11
N GLY A 19 -1.10 -1.99 0.58
CA GLY A 19 -0.38 -3.10 0.00
C GLY A 19 0.80 -3.56 0.83
N ILE A 20 1.12 -4.83 0.71
CA ILE A 20 2.32 -5.45 1.24
C ILE A 20 3.01 -6.12 0.07
N PHE A 21 4.19 -5.63 -0.28
CA PHE A 21 4.95 -6.11 -1.42
C PHE A 21 6.27 -6.70 -0.96
N PHE A 22 6.63 -7.84 -1.52
CA PHE A 22 7.90 -8.46 -1.17
C PHE A 22 8.49 -9.23 -2.36
N LYS A 23 9.81 -9.37 -2.35
CA LYS A 23 10.55 -9.98 -3.43
C LYS A 23 10.70 -11.47 -3.23
N ALA A 24 10.76 -12.19 -4.34
CA ALA A 24 11.04 -13.62 -4.34
C ALA A 24 11.94 -13.98 -5.52
N THR A 25 12.80 -14.97 -5.30
CA THR A 25 13.64 -15.53 -6.36
C THR A 25 12.79 -16.31 -7.37
N LYS A 26 11.77 -17.02 -6.86
CA LYS A 26 10.85 -17.81 -7.68
C LYS A 26 9.40 -17.48 -7.31
N PRO A 27 8.85 -16.37 -7.84
CA PRO A 27 7.54 -15.89 -7.43
C PRO A 27 6.41 -16.90 -7.60
N LYS A 28 6.38 -17.63 -8.71
CA LYS A 28 5.32 -18.63 -8.98
C LYS A 28 5.35 -19.77 -7.97
N GLU A 29 6.54 -20.28 -7.67
CA GLU A 29 6.69 -21.36 -6.70
C GLU A 29 6.34 -20.89 -5.28
N LEU A 30 6.76 -19.68 -4.92
CA LEU A 30 6.43 -19.10 -3.63
C LEU A 30 4.93 -18.85 -3.50
N SER A 31 4.29 -18.34 -4.56
CA SER A 31 2.84 -18.16 -4.60
C SER A 31 2.09 -19.48 -4.39
N ALA A 32 2.55 -20.54 -5.04
CA ALA A 32 1.98 -21.88 -4.87
C ALA A 32 2.14 -22.38 -3.42
N TRP A 33 3.28 -22.12 -2.80
CA TRP A 33 3.53 -22.46 -1.41
C TRP A 33 2.52 -21.79 -0.47
N TYR A 34 2.32 -20.47 -0.64
CA TYR A 34 1.35 -19.73 0.17
C TYR A 34 -0.08 -20.22 -0.05
N GLY A 35 -0.43 -20.57 -1.29
CA GLY A 35 -1.74 -21.14 -1.58
C GLY A 35 -1.97 -22.48 -0.89
N LYS A 36 -0.96 -23.36 -0.95
CA LYS A 36 -1.04 -24.70 -0.38
C LYS A 36 -1.04 -24.68 1.15
N HIS A 37 -0.17 -23.91 1.78
CA HIS A 37 0.06 -23.99 3.21
C HIS A 37 -0.71 -22.95 4.03
N LEU A 38 -1.02 -21.79 3.47
CA LEU A 38 -1.70 -20.71 4.19
C LEU A 38 -3.03 -20.30 3.54
N GLY A 39 -3.41 -20.95 2.45
CA GLY A 39 -4.70 -20.67 1.81
C GLY A 39 -4.75 -19.31 1.09
N ILE A 40 -3.61 -18.67 0.87
CA ILE A 40 -3.55 -17.41 0.13
C ILE A 40 -3.55 -17.72 -1.36
N LYS A 41 -4.70 -17.58 -1.98
CA LYS A 41 -4.86 -17.81 -3.41
C LYS A 41 -4.51 -16.53 -4.17
N THR A 42 -3.54 -16.64 -5.07
CA THR A 42 -3.10 -15.51 -5.88
C THR A 42 -3.54 -15.68 -7.33
N GLN A 43 -3.70 -14.54 -7.98
CA GLN A 43 -3.81 -14.43 -9.42
C GLN A 43 -2.64 -13.58 -9.88
N GLU A 44 -1.78 -14.12 -10.75
CA GLU A 44 -0.54 -13.46 -11.17
C GLU A 44 0.31 -12.96 -10.00
N ASN A 45 0.45 -13.80 -8.96
CA ASN A 45 1.21 -13.51 -7.74
C ASN A 45 0.62 -12.39 -6.86
N VAL A 46 -0.64 -12.06 -7.04
CA VAL A 46 -1.34 -11.02 -6.29
C VAL A 46 -2.58 -11.59 -5.61
N ALA A 47 -2.75 -11.27 -4.34
CA ALA A 47 -3.98 -11.53 -3.58
C ALA A 47 -4.53 -10.22 -3.04
N LEU A 48 -5.83 -10.17 -2.81
CA LEU A 48 -6.49 -9.02 -2.20
C LEU A 48 -7.12 -9.44 -0.88
N PHE A 49 -6.88 -8.63 0.15
CA PHE A 49 -7.56 -8.75 1.44
C PHE A 49 -8.47 -7.56 1.61
N THR A 50 -9.77 -7.81 1.78
CA THR A 50 -10.75 -6.74 1.98
C THR A 50 -10.93 -6.44 3.45
N TRP A 51 -11.19 -5.18 3.77
CA TRP A 51 -11.46 -4.74 5.12
C TRP A 51 -12.42 -3.55 5.11
N GLN A 52 -13.17 -3.39 6.20
CA GLN A 52 -14.07 -2.26 6.39
C GLN A 52 -13.61 -1.44 7.60
N PRO A 53 -13.41 -0.12 7.43
CA PRO A 53 -12.96 0.73 8.53
C PRO A 53 -13.96 0.79 9.70
N ARG A 54 -15.25 0.68 9.41
CA ARG A 54 -16.34 0.67 10.42
C ARG A 54 -17.55 -0.06 9.85
N LYS A 55 -18.36 -0.67 10.74
CA LYS A 55 -19.57 -1.42 10.35
C LYS A 55 -20.61 -0.61 9.58
N SER A 56 -20.62 0.71 9.73
CA SER A 56 -21.62 1.61 9.12
C SER A 56 -21.20 2.20 7.79
N THR A 57 -19.97 1.98 7.33
CA THR A 57 -19.51 2.55 6.06
C THR A 57 -19.69 1.56 4.94
N LYS A 58 -20.31 2.01 3.86
CA LYS A 58 -20.43 1.24 2.61
C LYS A 58 -19.11 1.13 1.85
N ARG A 59 -18.04 1.77 2.34
CA ARG A 59 -16.73 1.78 1.68
C ARG A 59 -15.90 0.61 2.19
N VAL A 60 -15.59 -0.31 1.29
CA VAL A 60 -14.70 -1.42 1.54
C VAL A 60 -13.30 -1.01 1.11
N GLY A 61 -12.34 -1.08 2.03
CA GLY A 61 -10.94 -0.98 1.69
C GLY A 61 -10.38 -2.35 1.33
N TYR A 62 -9.21 -2.37 0.72
CA TYR A 62 -8.51 -3.61 0.46
C TYR A 62 -7.00 -3.40 0.55
N THR A 63 -6.31 -4.48 0.88
CA THR A 63 -4.85 -4.53 0.92
C THR A 63 -4.38 -5.48 -0.17
N VAL A 64 -3.51 -4.99 -1.04
CA VAL A 64 -2.88 -5.79 -2.10
C VAL A 64 -1.69 -6.53 -1.49
N TRP A 65 -1.71 -7.85 -1.57
CA TRP A 65 -0.60 -8.69 -1.16
C TRP A 65 0.08 -9.21 -2.42
N SER A 66 1.34 -8.84 -2.65
CA SER A 66 1.97 -9.08 -3.94
C SER A 66 3.41 -9.56 -3.82
N ILE A 67 3.73 -10.58 -4.59
CA ILE A 67 5.07 -11.13 -4.71
C ILE A 67 5.70 -10.57 -5.99
N PHE A 68 6.86 -9.93 -5.84
CA PHE A 68 7.63 -9.36 -6.94
C PHE A 68 8.85 -10.21 -7.26
N PRO A 69 9.32 -10.22 -8.52
CA PRO A 69 10.62 -10.82 -8.83
C PRO A 69 11.74 -10.13 -8.05
N HIS A 70 12.76 -10.88 -7.66
CA HIS A 70 13.89 -10.36 -6.88
C HIS A 70 14.66 -9.25 -7.60
N ASP A 71 14.63 -9.24 -8.92
CA ASP A 71 15.32 -8.27 -9.78
C ASP A 71 14.45 -7.06 -10.15
N THR A 72 13.27 -6.92 -9.56
CA THR A 72 12.39 -5.78 -9.85
C THR A 72 13.08 -4.45 -9.54
N SER A 73 12.89 -3.47 -10.43
CA SER A 73 13.32 -2.11 -10.19
C SER A 73 12.31 -1.28 -9.38
N TYR A 74 11.14 -1.84 -9.12
CA TYR A 74 10.03 -1.11 -8.48
C TYR A 74 10.35 -0.61 -7.08
N PHE A 75 11.17 -1.36 -6.33
CA PHE A 75 11.58 -0.95 -4.99
C PHE A 75 12.75 0.02 -5.00
N ARG A 76 13.33 0.32 -6.16
CA ARG A 76 14.48 1.20 -6.41
C ARG A 76 15.79 0.82 -5.73
N SER A 77 15.80 -0.12 -4.83
CA SER A 77 17.00 -0.61 -4.20
C SER A 77 17.00 -2.13 -4.19
N ARG A 78 18.13 -2.73 -4.56
CA ARG A 78 18.30 -4.17 -4.48
C ARG A 78 18.33 -4.68 -3.04
N LYS A 79 18.65 -3.79 -2.09
CA LYS A 79 18.71 -4.12 -0.66
C LYS A 79 17.33 -4.20 -0.01
N LEU A 80 16.32 -3.58 -0.60
CA LEU A 80 14.98 -3.58 -0.02
C LEU A 80 14.24 -4.85 -0.43
N GLN A 81 13.89 -5.67 0.57
CA GLN A 81 13.15 -6.91 0.37
C GLN A 81 11.64 -6.70 0.38
N PHE A 82 11.19 -5.69 1.13
CA PHE A 82 9.78 -5.38 1.34
C PHE A 82 9.49 -3.93 1.00
N MET A 83 8.27 -3.66 0.55
CA MET A 83 7.75 -2.31 0.45
C MET A 83 6.30 -2.32 0.90
N ILE A 84 5.94 -1.43 1.81
CA ILE A 84 4.57 -1.26 2.29
C ILE A 84 3.94 -0.10 1.53
N ASN A 85 2.69 -0.29 1.10
CA ASN A 85 1.86 0.75 0.52
C ASN A 85 0.83 1.18 1.54
N ASP A 86 0.79 2.46 1.83
CA ASP A 86 -0.18 3.06 2.74
C ASP A 86 -1.19 3.89 1.95
N ARG A 87 -2.48 3.65 2.22
CA ARG A 87 -3.56 4.36 1.58
C ARG A 87 -3.77 5.71 2.25
N VAL A 88 -3.88 6.77 1.45
CA VAL A 88 -4.05 8.16 1.92
C VAL A 88 -5.24 8.81 1.20
N LYS A 89 -5.76 9.91 1.75
CA LYS A 89 -6.90 10.61 1.18
C LYS A 89 -6.51 11.66 0.14
N ASN A 90 -5.46 12.41 0.40
CA ASN A 90 -5.00 13.49 -0.48
C ASN A 90 -3.48 13.44 -0.57
N LEU A 91 -2.99 12.76 -1.59
CA LEU A 91 -1.57 12.49 -1.74
C LEU A 91 -0.74 13.76 -1.93
N GLU A 92 -1.16 14.65 -2.82
CA GLU A 92 -0.36 15.83 -3.14
C GLU A 92 -0.22 16.76 -1.93
N LYS A 93 -1.31 16.96 -1.19
CA LYS A 93 -1.29 17.73 0.05
C LYS A 93 -0.38 17.10 1.09
N LEU A 94 -0.47 15.78 1.27
CA LEU A 94 0.35 15.05 2.22
C LEU A 94 1.84 15.14 1.86
N LEU A 95 2.18 14.92 0.59
CA LEU A 95 3.57 15.01 0.15
C LEU A 95 4.16 16.41 0.39
N GLY A 96 3.36 17.46 0.14
CA GLY A 96 3.78 18.83 0.45
C GLY A 96 4.03 19.04 1.94
N GLN A 97 3.17 18.52 2.78
CA GLN A 97 3.35 18.59 4.23
C GLN A 97 4.59 17.84 4.70
N LEU A 98 4.82 16.63 4.16
CA LEU A 98 5.97 15.82 4.52
C LEU A 98 7.28 16.48 4.11
N ARG A 99 7.33 17.11 2.94
CA ARG A 99 8.51 17.88 2.52
C ARG A 99 8.81 19.02 3.50
N ARG A 100 7.81 19.75 3.94
CA ARG A 100 7.99 20.82 4.94
C ARG A 100 8.43 20.29 6.30
N GLU A 101 8.08 19.06 6.63
CA GLU A 101 8.51 18.39 7.85
C GLU A 101 9.92 17.79 7.76
N GLY A 102 10.56 17.92 6.60
CA GLY A 102 11.92 17.39 6.39
C GLY A 102 11.97 15.92 6.01
N VAL A 103 10.85 15.32 5.67
CA VAL A 103 10.79 13.93 5.22
C VAL A 103 11.35 13.83 3.79
N HIS A 104 12.13 12.81 3.52
CA HIS A 104 12.61 12.55 2.17
C HIS A 104 11.44 12.06 1.31
N VAL A 105 11.06 12.87 0.32
CA VAL A 105 9.96 12.59 -0.61
C VAL A 105 10.53 12.48 -2.01
N ASP A 106 10.22 11.40 -2.72
CA ASP A 106 10.61 11.26 -4.13
C ASP A 106 9.99 12.38 -4.96
N ARG A 107 10.72 12.83 -5.97
CA ARG A 107 10.22 13.85 -6.91
C ARG A 107 9.10 13.31 -7.79
N LYS A 108 9.12 12.02 -8.09
CA LYS A 108 8.18 11.40 -9.00
C LYS A 108 6.84 11.12 -8.31
N ILE A 109 5.76 11.52 -8.96
CA ILE A 109 4.39 11.12 -8.66
C ILE A 109 3.88 10.39 -9.89
N GLU A 110 3.30 9.22 -9.70
CA GLU A 110 2.62 8.51 -10.78
C GLU A 110 1.11 8.71 -10.67
N ASN A 111 0.51 9.13 -11.75
CA ASN A 111 -0.94 9.26 -11.86
C ASN A 111 -1.42 8.21 -12.86
N LEU A 112 -2.01 7.15 -12.34
CA LEU A 112 -2.45 6.00 -13.10
C LEU A 112 -3.96 5.85 -12.99
N GLU A 113 -4.52 4.96 -13.80
CA GLU A 113 -5.96 4.68 -13.83
C GLU A 113 -6.50 4.26 -12.45
N TYR A 114 -5.71 3.54 -11.68
CA TYR A 114 -6.08 3.04 -10.35
C TYR A 114 -5.59 3.93 -9.20
N GLY A 115 -5.16 5.15 -9.49
CA GLY A 115 -4.86 6.15 -8.47
C GLY A 115 -3.55 6.88 -8.65
N LYS A 116 -3.26 7.70 -7.64
CA LYS A 116 -2.02 8.47 -7.56
C LYS A 116 -1.07 7.81 -6.59
N PHE A 117 0.20 7.73 -6.97
CA PHE A 117 1.25 7.10 -6.19
C PHE A 117 2.40 8.06 -5.94
N GLY A 118 2.88 8.09 -4.71
CA GLY A 118 4.09 8.80 -4.33
C GLY A 118 4.92 7.94 -3.40
N TRP A 119 6.17 8.33 -3.18
CA TRP A 119 7.10 7.54 -2.36
C TRP A 119 7.86 8.42 -1.40
N VAL A 120 8.03 7.91 -0.20
CA VAL A 120 8.81 8.54 0.86
C VAL A 120 9.76 7.51 1.46
N THR A 121 10.79 8.00 2.15
CA THR A 121 11.74 7.15 2.85
C THR A 121 11.69 7.46 4.33
N ASP A 122 11.56 6.42 5.16
CA ASP A 122 11.55 6.58 6.61
C ASP A 122 12.98 6.73 7.18
N PRO A 123 13.14 7.05 8.48
CA PRO A 123 14.46 7.22 9.07
C PRO A 123 15.36 5.97 9.04
N GLU A 124 14.79 4.79 8.89
CA GLU A 124 15.54 3.53 8.80
C GLU A 124 15.88 3.12 7.36
N GLY A 125 15.52 3.98 6.40
CA GLY A 125 15.79 3.72 4.98
C GLY A 125 14.74 2.88 4.27
N ASN A 126 13.60 2.61 4.88
CA ASN A 126 12.52 1.90 4.23
C ASN A 126 11.81 2.81 3.25
N ARG A 127 11.61 2.32 2.04
CA ARG A 127 10.81 3.02 1.03
C ARG A 127 9.34 2.68 1.24
N ILE A 128 8.51 3.69 1.33
CA ILE A 128 7.07 3.55 1.54
C ILE A 128 6.35 4.13 0.33
N GLU A 129 5.40 3.37 -0.21
CA GLU A 129 4.51 3.85 -1.25
C GLU A 129 3.25 4.43 -0.62
N LEU A 130 2.88 5.64 -1.04
CA LEU A 130 1.64 6.29 -0.61
C LEU A 130 0.68 6.30 -1.78
N TRP A 131 -0.55 5.87 -1.56
CA TRP A 131 -1.54 5.68 -2.61
C TRP A 131 -2.85 6.36 -2.29
N GLU A 132 -3.28 7.22 -3.23
CA GLU A 132 -4.60 7.80 -3.22
C GLU A 132 -5.44 7.12 -4.29
N PRO A 133 -6.41 6.26 -3.93
CA PRO A 133 -7.27 5.62 -4.93
C PRO A 133 -8.18 6.65 -5.61
N PRO A 134 -8.63 6.41 -6.85
CA PRO A 134 -9.64 7.24 -7.47
C PRO A 134 -10.95 7.18 -6.69
N ARG A 135 -11.75 8.24 -6.76
CA ARG A 135 -13.06 8.28 -6.08
C ARG A 135 -14.00 7.16 -6.52
N THR A 136 -13.90 6.75 -7.77
CA THR A 136 -14.75 5.75 -8.41
C THR A 136 -14.10 4.39 -8.51
N TYR A 137 -12.94 4.22 -7.87
CA TYR A 137 -12.21 2.96 -7.97
C TYR A 137 -12.96 1.85 -7.24
N LYS A 138 -13.36 0.86 -8.02
CA LYS A 138 -13.86 -0.40 -7.48
C LYS A 138 -12.70 -1.39 -7.51
N ALA A 139 -12.50 -2.10 -6.40
CA ALA A 139 -11.55 -3.20 -6.39
C ALA A 139 -11.88 -4.15 -7.55
N PRO A 140 -10.87 -4.71 -8.22
CA PRO A 140 -11.13 -5.75 -9.20
C PRO A 140 -11.96 -6.86 -8.54
N GLU A 141 -13.01 -7.27 -9.22
CA GLU A 141 -13.78 -8.43 -8.76
C GLU A 141 -12.86 -9.63 -8.77
N GLN A 142 -12.35 -9.99 -7.61
CA GLN A 142 -11.82 -11.32 -7.44
C GLN A 142 -13.01 -12.24 -7.24
N GLU A 143 -13.10 -13.24 -8.09
CA GLU A 143 -13.94 -14.38 -7.77
C GLU A 143 -13.43 -14.93 -6.44
N ILE A 144 -14.16 -14.63 -5.36
CA ILE A 144 -13.96 -15.31 -4.10
C ILE A 144 -14.34 -16.76 -4.38
N PRO A 145 -13.40 -17.70 -4.31
CA PRO A 145 -13.76 -19.08 -4.45
C PRO A 145 -14.79 -19.36 -3.36
N SER A 146 -15.97 -19.78 -3.75
CA SER A 146 -16.95 -20.32 -2.81
C SER A 146 -16.29 -21.41 -1.99
N GLU A 147 -16.37 -21.28 -0.68
CA GLU A 147 -15.90 -22.29 0.27
C GLU A 147 -16.47 -23.67 -0.08
#